data_35a832b58f1dd033f844c8a827c07960
#
_entry.id   35a832b58f1dd033f844c8a827c07960
#
_cell.length_a   1.000
_cell.length_b   1.000
_cell.length_c   1.000
_cell.angle_alpha   90.00
_cell.angle_beta   90.00
_cell.angle_gamma   90.00
#
_symmetry.space_group_name_H-M   'P 1'
#
loop_
_entity.id
_entity.type
_entity.pdbx_description
1 polymer ?
#
loop_
_entity_poly.entity_id
_entity_poly.type
_entity_poly.pdbx_seq_one_letter_code
_entity_poly.pdbx_strand_id
1 'polypeptide(L)'
;MTDNQPRDPKGISSGGRFKPRENQESDLTLDEDLELLQEHELRLLRADEKALRNLDQTLDALRSSLDKGRKLVDLGRQRFDEDWIVQDAAINTVIQLAEEAKRLPSSFREEHEEIPWRKLIAMRNIVTHEYSDVDISTVWEVIEDNFPDVERSIFPDE
;
A
#
# COMPACT_ATOMS: atom_id res chain seq x y z
N MET A 1 15.91 -30.10 -86.74
CA MET A 1 17.03 -30.30 -85.84
C MET A 1 16.93 -29.28 -84.74
N THR A 2 16.32 -29.69 -83.64
CA THR A 2 16.09 -28.83 -82.49
C THR A 2 16.78 -29.49 -81.31
N ASP A 3 17.84 -28.82 -80.89
CA ASP A 3 18.67 -29.22 -79.74
C ASP A 3 17.93 -28.91 -78.46
N ASN A 4 17.54 -29.93 -77.72
CA ASN A 4 16.84 -29.80 -76.44
C ASN A 4 17.82 -30.17 -75.37
N GLN A 5 18.57 -29.19 -74.85
CA GLN A 5 19.37 -29.35 -73.62
C GLN A 5 18.53 -29.10 -72.39
N PRO A 6 18.56 -30.02 -71.41
CA PRO A 6 17.89 -29.80 -70.18
C PRO A 6 18.69 -28.80 -69.29
N ARG A 7 18.00 -27.81 -68.74
CA ARG A 7 18.56 -26.82 -67.79
C ARG A 7 18.69 -27.49 -66.41
N ASP A 8 19.90 -27.48 -65.90
CA ASP A 8 20.14 -27.82 -64.49
C ASP A 8 19.39 -26.91 -63.54
N PRO A 9 18.73 -27.46 -62.51
CA PRO A 9 18.14 -26.64 -61.45
C PRO A 9 19.23 -26.01 -60.59
N LYS A 10 19.25 -24.69 -60.51
CA LYS A 10 20.15 -23.91 -59.66
C LYS A 10 20.02 -24.31 -58.19
N GLY A 11 21.13 -24.78 -57.66
CA GLY A 11 21.64 -24.51 -56.33
C GLY A 11 20.68 -24.63 -55.16
N ILE A 12 20.52 -25.81 -54.64
CA ILE A 12 20.19 -26.00 -53.21
C ILE A 12 21.49 -25.70 -52.45
N SER A 13 21.54 -24.52 -51.81
CA SER A 13 22.59 -24.19 -50.86
C SER A 13 22.65 -25.29 -49.79
N SER A 14 23.76 -26.06 -49.80
CA SER A 14 24.02 -27.07 -48.83
C SER A 14 23.92 -26.51 -47.39
N GLY A 15 22.99 -27.09 -46.64
CA GLY A 15 22.63 -26.83 -45.30
C GLY A 15 23.70 -26.24 -44.38
N GLY A 16 23.41 -25.11 -43.87
CA GLY A 16 24.01 -24.68 -42.64
C GLY A 16 23.69 -25.72 -41.57
N ARG A 17 24.75 -26.42 -41.12
CA ARG A 17 24.63 -27.30 -39.97
C ARG A 17 24.07 -26.48 -38.82
N PHE A 18 22.83 -26.78 -38.42
CA PHE A 18 22.27 -26.34 -37.18
C PHE A 18 23.19 -26.86 -36.08
N LYS A 19 24.04 -25.98 -35.54
CA LYS A 19 24.72 -26.29 -34.30
C LYS A 19 23.62 -26.20 -33.20
N PRO A 20 23.36 -27.28 -32.47
CA PRO A 20 22.54 -27.20 -31.28
C PRO A 20 23.16 -26.09 -30.42
N ARG A 21 22.35 -25.14 -29.96
CA ARG A 21 22.74 -24.31 -28.82
C ARG A 21 23.07 -25.30 -27.71
N GLU A 22 24.34 -25.37 -27.33
CA GLU A 22 24.69 -25.91 -26.04
C GLU A 22 23.82 -25.13 -25.02
N ASN A 23 22.82 -25.81 -24.47
CA ASN A 23 22.24 -25.39 -23.21
C ASN A 23 23.45 -25.32 -22.29
N GLN A 24 23.85 -24.11 -21.93
CA GLN A 24 24.53 -23.87 -20.68
C GLN A 24 23.50 -24.21 -19.60
N GLU A 25 23.32 -25.49 -19.32
CA GLU A 25 22.88 -25.92 -18.02
C GLU A 25 23.91 -25.30 -17.06
N SER A 26 23.41 -24.32 -16.28
CA SER A 26 24.23 -23.73 -15.24
C SER A 26 24.68 -24.92 -14.37
N ASP A 27 25.98 -25.22 -14.37
CA ASP A 27 26.63 -26.20 -13.49
C ASP A 27 26.60 -25.70 -12.03
N LEU A 28 25.42 -25.29 -11.56
CA LEU A 28 25.17 -25.04 -10.14
C LEU A 28 25.14 -26.42 -9.48
N THR A 29 26.00 -26.58 -8.50
CA THR A 29 26.01 -27.83 -7.72
C THR A 29 24.77 -27.85 -6.82
N LEU A 30 24.30 -29.02 -6.42
CA LEU A 30 23.18 -29.20 -5.49
C LEU A 30 23.36 -28.39 -4.21
N ASP A 31 24.57 -28.15 -3.77
CA ASP A 31 24.90 -27.38 -2.58
C ASP A 31 24.68 -25.88 -2.84
N GLU A 32 25.06 -25.34 -4.01
CA GLU A 32 24.83 -23.95 -4.40
C GLU A 32 23.33 -23.65 -4.58
N ASP A 33 22.58 -24.58 -5.18
CA ASP A 33 21.13 -24.47 -5.31
C ASP A 33 20.44 -24.44 -3.93
N LEU A 34 20.91 -25.24 -2.99
CA LEU A 34 20.39 -25.28 -1.63
C LEU A 34 20.69 -23.99 -0.86
N GLU A 35 21.89 -23.44 -0.99
CA GLU A 35 22.27 -22.15 -0.41
C GLU A 35 21.39 -21.01 -0.95
N LEU A 36 21.16 -20.97 -2.26
CA LEU A 36 20.31 -19.98 -2.90
C LEU A 36 18.84 -20.07 -2.42
N LEU A 37 18.33 -21.30 -2.23
CA LEU A 37 16.98 -21.49 -1.69
C LEU A 37 16.88 -21.01 -0.24
N GLN A 38 17.88 -21.31 0.60
CA GLN A 38 17.92 -20.84 1.99
C GLN A 38 18.02 -19.31 2.08
N GLU A 39 18.85 -18.68 1.25
CA GLU A 39 18.92 -17.22 1.18
C GLU A 39 17.60 -16.58 0.74
N HIS A 40 16.93 -17.22 -0.23
CA HIS A 40 15.62 -16.76 -0.69
C HIS A 40 14.57 -16.82 0.43
N GLU A 41 14.48 -17.93 1.14
CA GLU A 41 13.58 -18.14 2.26
C GLU A 41 13.84 -17.12 3.40
N LEU A 42 15.11 -16.92 3.77
CA LEU A 42 15.50 -15.92 4.75
C LEU A 42 15.13 -14.51 4.33
N ARG A 43 15.21 -14.20 3.03
CA ARG A 43 14.79 -12.90 2.49
C ARG A 43 13.29 -12.68 2.62
N LEU A 44 12.49 -13.72 2.33
CA LEU A 44 11.03 -13.67 2.51
C LEU A 44 10.65 -13.47 3.97
N LEU A 45 11.23 -14.25 4.89
CA LEU A 45 10.99 -14.12 6.33
C LEU A 45 11.30 -12.70 6.85
N ARG A 46 12.42 -12.12 6.43
CA ARG A 46 12.79 -10.74 6.79
C ARG A 46 11.84 -9.70 6.21
N ALA A 47 11.30 -9.94 5.01
CA ALA A 47 10.32 -9.06 4.38
C ALA A 47 8.99 -9.08 5.16
N ASP A 48 8.54 -10.27 5.56
CA ASP A 48 7.33 -10.45 6.36
C ASP A 48 7.46 -9.82 7.74
N GLU A 49 8.58 -10.03 8.44
CA GLU A 49 8.85 -9.37 9.73
C GLU A 49 8.87 -7.84 9.60
N LYS A 50 9.41 -7.31 8.51
CA LYS A 50 9.42 -5.87 8.26
C LYS A 50 8.01 -5.35 8.00
N ALA A 51 7.21 -6.10 7.24
CA ALA A 51 5.82 -5.74 6.95
C ALA A 51 4.98 -5.71 8.23
N LEU A 52 5.13 -6.72 9.10
CA LEU A 52 4.46 -6.77 10.40
C LEU A 52 4.86 -5.59 11.29
N ARG A 53 6.16 -5.29 11.43
CA ARG A 53 6.61 -4.12 12.22
C ARG A 53 6.07 -2.80 11.67
N ASN A 54 5.99 -2.66 10.35
CA ASN A 54 5.43 -1.45 9.74
C ASN A 54 3.92 -1.34 10.02
N LEU A 55 3.20 -2.46 10.02
CA LEU A 55 1.77 -2.49 10.37
C LEU A 55 1.57 -2.08 11.83
N ASP A 56 2.31 -2.68 12.77
CA ASP A 56 2.22 -2.35 14.20
C ASP A 56 2.47 -0.85 14.45
N GLN A 57 3.53 -0.29 13.85
CA GLN A 57 3.82 1.14 13.96
C GLN A 57 2.71 2.02 13.39
N THR A 58 2.10 1.60 12.29
CA THR A 58 0.98 2.33 11.67
C THR A 58 -0.26 2.27 12.56
N LEU A 59 -0.55 1.11 13.15
CA LEU A 59 -1.68 0.94 14.08
C LEU A 59 -1.48 1.75 15.36
N ASP A 60 -0.26 1.80 15.93
CA ASP A 60 0.06 2.64 17.09
C ASP A 60 -0.14 4.14 16.78
N ALA A 61 0.29 4.59 15.61
CA ALA A 61 0.12 5.97 15.18
C ALA A 61 -1.36 6.32 14.94
N LEU A 62 -2.12 5.38 14.37
CA LEU A 62 -3.56 5.51 14.15
C LEU A 62 -4.30 5.60 15.49
N ARG A 63 -3.98 4.72 16.44
CA ARG A 63 -4.50 4.75 17.81
C ARG A 63 -4.21 6.10 18.50
N SER A 64 -2.98 6.60 18.37
CA SER A 64 -2.60 7.92 18.90
C SER A 64 -3.45 9.04 18.33
N SER A 65 -3.79 8.97 17.04
CA SER A 65 -4.66 9.97 16.39
C SER A 65 -6.10 9.86 16.87
N LEU A 66 -6.63 8.66 17.05
CA LEU A 66 -7.97 8.42 17.62
C LEU A 66 -8.06 8.95 19.06
N ASP A 67 -7.07 8.68 19.90
CA ASP A 67 -7.01 9.19 21.29
C ASP A 67 -6.94 10.72 21.34
N LYS A 68 -6.21 11.37 20.43
CA LYS A 68 -6.22 12.84 20.27
C LYS A 68 -7.61 13.36 19.90
N GLY A 69 -8.28 12.71 18.94
CA GLY A 69 -9.64 13.05 18.53
C GLY A 69 -10.60 12.98 19.70
N ARG A 70 -10.57 11.90 20.49
CA ARG A 70 -11.39 11.75 21.71
C ARG A 70 -11.15 12.90 22.71
N LYS A 71 -9.88 13.23 22.97
CA LYS A 71 -9.55 14.35 23.87
C LYS A 71 -10.04 15.70 23.37
N LEU A 72 -10.09 15.90 22.05
CA LEU A 72 -10.66 17.13 21.47
C LEU A 72 -12.18 17.17 21.62
N VAL A 73 -12.86 16.03 21.45
CA VAL A 73 -14.31 15.91 21.71
C VAL A 73 -14.62 16.17 23.20
N ASP A 74 -13.79 15.67 24.11
CA ASP A 74 -13.93 15.89 25.56
C ASP A 74 -13.82 17.37 25.97
N LEU A 75 -13.16 18.24 25.17
CA LEU A 75 -13.15 19.68 25.38
C LEU A 75 -14.52 20.33 25.12
N GLY A 76 -15.38 19.65 24.39
CA GLY A 76 -16.74 20.04 24.05
C GLY A 76 -16.86 20.96 22.84
N ARG A 77 -18.02 20.86 22.19
CA ARG A 77 -18.34 21.58 20.95
C ARG A 77 -18.19 23.10 21.10
N GLN A 78 -18.63 23.65 22.21
CA GLN A 78 -18.52 25.08 22.42
C GLN A 78 -17.06 25.56 22.41
N ARG A 79 -16.16 24.83 23.07
CA ARG A 79 -14.72 25.14 23.06
C ARG A 79 -14.13 25.03 21.66
N PHE A 80 -14.54 24.01 20.91
CA PHE A 80 -14.12 23.84 19.53
C PHE A 80 -14.57 25.01 18.64
N ASP A 81 -15.82 25.47 18.76
CA ASP A 81 -16.35 26.54 17.92
C ASP A 81 -15.71 27.91 18.22
N GLU A 82 -15.28 28.16 19.46
CA GLU A 82 -14.74 29.44 19.92
C GLU A 82 -13.21 29.53 19.83
N ASP A 83 -12.48 28.40 19.72
CA ASP A 83 -11.02 28.37 19.81
C ASP A 83 -10.38 27.81 18.55
N TRP A 84 -9.81 28.70 17.73
CA TRP A 84 -9.13 28.32 16.49
C TRP A 84 -7.95 27.37 16.71
N ILE A 85 -7.28 27.36 17.90
CA ILE A 85 -6.20 26.43 18.22
C ILE A 85 -6.76 25.01 18.33
N VAL A 86 -7.95 24.86 18.92
CA VAL A 86 -8.63 23.56 19.02
C VAL A 86 -9.08 23.08 17.63
N GLN A 87 -9.55 23.99 16.78
CA GLN A 87 -9.90 23.70 15.40
C GLN A 87 -8.68 23.22 14.61
N ASP A 88 -7.56 23.92 14.70
CA ASP A 88 -6.30 23.53 14.06
C ASP A 88 -5.80 22.16 14.55
N ALA A 89 -5.89 21.91 15.85
CA ALA A 89 -5.55 20.62 16.42
C ALA A 89 -6.43 19.49 15.87
N ALA A 90 -7.73 19.72 15.72
CA ALA A 90 -8.68 18.77 15.15
C ALA A 90 -8.38 18.49 13.67
N ILE A 91 -8.18 19.55 12.88
CA ILE A 91 -7.78 19.46 11.48
C ILE A 91 -6.52 18.60 11.33
N ASN A 92 -5.46 18.90 12.09
CA ASN A 92 -4.22 18.15 12.05
C ASN A 92 -4.41 16.68 12.47
N THR A 93 -5.29 16.43 13.44
CA THR A 93 -5.59 15.06 13.90
C THR A 93 -6.29 14.25 12.80
N VAL A 94 -7.24 14.84 12.07
CA VAL A 94 -7.90 14.21 10.92
C VAL A 94 -6.90 13.93 9.79
N ILE A 95 -6.00 14.89 9.50
CA ILE A 95 -4.93 14.69 8.50
C ILE A 95 -4.02 13.52 8.89
N GLN A 96 -3.57 13.47 10.15
CA GLN A 96 -2.71 12.38 10.64
C GLN A 96 -3.40 11.04 10.52
N LEU A 97 -4.66 10.92 10.97
CA LEU A 97 -5.42 9.68 10.84
C LEU A 97 -5.54 9.22 9.38
N ALA A 98 -5.85 10.13 8.47
CA ALA A 98 -6.00 9.84 7.05
C ALA A 98 -4.66 9.38 6.41
N GLU A 99 -3.53 9.96 6.83
CA GLU A 99 -2.20 9.53 6.37
C GLU A 99 -1.86 8.13 6.88
N GLU A 100 -2.13 7.81 8.14
CA GLU A 100 -1.90 6.46 8.67
C GLU A 100 -2.84 5.44 8.02
N ALA A 101 -4.12 5.77 7.83
CA ALA A 101 -5.08 4.93 7.10
C ALA A 101 -4.61 4.61 5.67
N LYS A 102 -3.96 5.55 5.00
CA LYS A 102 -3.38 5.34 3.66
C LYS A 102 -2.20 4.37 3.68
N ARG A 103 -1.43 4.31 4.78
CA ARG A 103 -0.27 3.43 4.94
C ARG A 103 -0.64 1.99 5.27
N LEU A 104 -1.88 1.76 5.74
CA LEU A 104 -2.35 0.41 6.01
C LEU A 104 -2.34 -0.45 4.74
N PRO A 105 -1.95 -1.73 4.82
CA PRO A 105 -2.03 -2.67 3.71
C PRO A 105 -3.46 -2.78 3.15
N SER A 106 -3.59 -3.06 1.86
CA SER A 106 -4.91 -3.26 1.24
C SER A 106 -5.67 -4.42 1.88
N SER A 107 -4.99 -5.52 2.19
CA SER A 107 -5.56 -6.67 2.89
C SER A 107 -6.18 -6.28 4.24
N PHE A 108 -5.47 -5.48 5.04
CA PHE A 108 -6.00 -4.98 6.31
C PHE A 108 -7.26 -4.13 6.11
N ARG A 109 -7.28 -3.26 5.10
CA ARG A 109 -8.47 -2.44 4.81
C ARG A 109 -9.65 -3.25 4.27
N GLU A 110 -9.39 -4.37 3.60
CA GLU A 110 -10.39 -5.32 3.12
C GLU A 110 -11.00 -6.13 4.27
N GLU A 111 -10.21 -6.43 5.31
CA GLU A 111 -10.70 -7.07 6.55
C GLU A 111 -11.60 -6.16 7.38
N HIS A 112 -11.51 -4.84 7.20
CA HIS A 112 -12.30 -3.81 7.88
C HIS A 112 -13.08 -2.96 6.86
N GLU A 113 -13.85 -3.63 5.99
CA GLU A 113 -14.59 -2.99 4.88
C GLU A 113 -15.74 -2.08 5.36
N GLU A 114 -16.21 -2.25 6.60
CA GLU A 114 -17.21 -1.39 7.23
C GLU A 114 -16.71 0.04 7.45
N ILE A 115 -15.36 0.25 7.52
CA ILE A 115 -14.77 1.57 7.61
C ILE A 115 -14.74 2.22 6.22
N PRO A 116 -15.29 3.43 6.05
CA PRO A 116 -15.31 4.12 4.76
C PRO A 116 -13.95 4.70 4.40
N TRP A 117 -12.93 3.84 4.23
CA TRP A 117 -11.53 4.21 4.00
C TRP A 117 -11.33 5.30 2.95
N ARG A 118 -12.08 5.22 1.83
CA ARG A 118 -11.96 6.20 0.74
C ARG A 118 -12.36 7.59 1.19
N LYS A 119 -13.43 7.70 2.00
CA LYS A 119 -13.89 8.99 2.54
C LYS A 119 -12.88 9.53 3.53
N LEU A 120 -12.41 8.67 4.45
CA LEU A 120 -11.42 9.03 5.46
C LEU A 120 -10.13 9.57 4.82
N ILE A 121 -9.58 8.84 3.84
CA ILE A 121 -8.36 9.24 3.13
C ILE A 121 -8.59 10.51 2.28
N ALA A 122 -9.77 10.67 1.67
CA ALA A 122 -10.10 11.83 0.86
C ALA A 122 -10.19 13.12 1.68
N MET A 123 -10.55 13.05 2.96
CA MET A 123 -10.63 14.21 3.85
C MET A 123 -9.30 14.96 3.97
N ARG A 124 -8.16 14.24 3.92
CA ARG A 124 -6.85 14.88 3.84
C ARG A 124 -6.78 15.90 2.70
N ASN A 125 -7.28 15.55 1.52
CA ASN A 125 -7.19 16.41 0.34
C ASN A 125 -8.07 17.67 0.51
N ILE A 126 -9.27 17.52 1.08
CA ILE A 126 -10.19 18.62 1.36
C ILE A 126 -9.51 19.61 2.32
N VAL A 127 -8.93 19.08 3.40
CA VAL A 127 -8.32 19.90 4.46
C VAL A 127 -6.99 20.53 4.02
N THR A 128 -6.20 19.90 3.15
CA THR A 128 -4.89 20.43 2.73
C THR A 128 -4.95 21.39 1.56
N HIS A 129 -5.93 21.26 0.66
CA HIS A 129 -6.01 22.08 -0.56
C HIS A 129 -6.98 23.26 -0.43
N GLU A 130 -7.92 23.21 0.49
CA GLU A 130 -8.96 24.20 0.69
C GLU A 130 -8.95 24.72 2.13
N TYR A 131 -7.76 24.92 2.71
CA TYR A 131 -7.58 25.30 4.13
C TYR A 131 -8.38 26.56 4.53
N SER A 132 -8.62 27.50 3.59
CA SER A 132 -9.45 28.67 3.82
C SER A 132 -10.95 28.39 3.79
N ASP A 133 -11.39 27.28 3.22
CA ASP A 133 -12.79 26.93 2.98
C ASP A 133 -13.21 25.62 3.66
N VAL A 134 -12.36 25.09 4.57
CA VAL A 134 -12.69 23.88 5.34
C VAL A 134 -13.91 24.15 6.21
N ASP A 135 -14.97 23.41 5.97
CA ASP A 135 -16.10 23.39 6.88
C ASP A 135 -15.72 22.75 8.22
N ILE A 136 -15.49 23.61 9.21
CA ILE A 136 -15.09 23.20 10.56
C ILE A 136 -16.15 22.29 11.21
N SER A 137 -17.44 22.44 10.85
CA SER A 137 -18.48 21.54 11.33
C SER A 137 -18.28 20.13 10.84
N THR A 138 -17.85 19.95 9.59
CA THR A 138 -17.50 18.63 9.04
C THR A 138 -16.31 18.01 9.77
N VAL A 139 -15.30 18.81 10.15
CA VAL A 139 -14.16 18.31 10.94
C VAL A 139 -14.62 17.79 12.31
N TRP A 140 -15.53 18.53 12.97
CA TRP A 140 -16.10 18.09 14.24
C TRP A 140 -16.87 16.77 14.10
N GLU A 141 -17.78 16.68 13.13
CA GLU A 141 -18.54 15.44 12.86
C GLU A 141 -17.63 14.22 12.65
N VAL A 142 -16.49 14.44 11.98
CA VAL A 142 -15.53 13.34 11.76
C VAL A 142 -14.91 12.86 13.07
N ILE A 143 -14.47 13.77 13.95
CA ILE A 143 -13.83 13.36 15.21
C ILE A 143 -14.86 12.87 16.23
N GLU A 144 -16.08 13.37 16.20
CA GLU A 144 -17.15 12.99 17.14
C GLU A 144 -17.82 11.68 16.76
N ASP A 145 -18.14 11.48 15.47
CA ASP A 145 -18.93 10.35 14.99
C ASP A 145 -18.08 9.25 14.35
N ASN A 146 -17.16 9.62 13.45
CA ASN A 146 -16.44 8.61 12.66
C ASN A 146 -15.24 8.01 13.39
N PHE A 147 -14.52 8.76 14.22
CA PHE A 147 -13.38 8.23 14.95
C PHE A 147 -13.75 7.08 15.90
N PRO A 148 -14.83 7.17 16.69
CA PRO A 148 -15.28 6.05 17.52
C PRO A 148 -15.63 4.78 16.72
N ASP A 149 -16.17 4.93 15.50
CA ASP A 149 -16.48 3.79 14.64
C ASP A 149 -15.20 3.09 14.16
N VAL A 150 -14.19 3.87 13.74
CA VAL A 150 -12.86 3.36 13.36
C VAL A 150 -12.19 2.66 14.55
N GLU A 151 -12.26 3.26 15.74
CA GLU A 151 -11.66 2.70 16.96
C GLU A 151 -12.28 1.35 17.32
N ARG A 152 -13.60 1.25 17.33
CA ARG A 152 -14.32 0.00 17.63
C ARG A 152 -14.07 -1.11 16.62
N SER A 153 -13.91 -0.76 15.34
CA SER A 153 -13.64 -1.75 14.30
C SER A 153 -12.23 -2.33 14.39
N ILE A 154 -11.24 -1.47 14.64
CA ILE A 154 -9.82 -1.89 14.64
C ILE A 154 -9.37 -2.40 16.01
N PHE A 155 -9.91 -1.85 17.09
CA PHE A 155 -9.51 -2.12 18.48
C PHE A 155 -10.70 -2.51 19.37
N PRO A 156 -11.41 -3.62 19.06
CA PRO A 156 -12.70 -3.96 19.67
C PRO A 156 -12.61 -4.30 21.18
N ASP A 157 -11.43 -4.64 21.70
CA ASP A 157 -11.22 -5.12 23.07
C ASP A 157 -10.73 -4.02 24.04
N GLU A 158 -10.74 -2.77 23.62
CA GLU A 158 -10.35 -1.59 24.43
C GLU A 158 -11.54 -0.66 24.70
#